data_3f5e7c3b63c30b2b542e14fd577fe562
#
_entry.id   3f5e7c3b63c30b2b542e14fd577fe562
#
_cell.length_a   1.000
_cell.length_b   1.000
_cell.length_c   1.000
_cell.angle_alpha   90.00
_cell.angle_beta   90.00
_cell.angle_gamma   90.00
#
_symmetry.space_group_name_H-M   'P 1'
#
loop_
_entity.id
_entity.type
_entity.pdbx_description
1 polymer ?
#
loop_
_entity_poly.entity_id
_entity_poly.type
_entity_poly.pdbx_seq_one_letter_code
_entity_poly.pdbx_strand_id
1 'polypeptide(L)'
;KGRVATYGQVAVMAGYTVGASRAVGNAIHSNADPVKVPCHRVVGADGRMGSNFGRGGPAVQRQILEKEGVVFLNDKVDLARSGIVIEEHPMQPFLPANGRILFLGSFPPPRARWSMDFFYPNWINDFWRIQGLNGFGDPRHFEKRGEKRFDLDRITEFCTSRGLAFFDTARKVCRLKGNASDEFLLILEPAPIISFLQSMPHCRTIVTTGGKASEEFLNIIRELTSSEKATVISINKLPAFGERVSLSISGRDMEWRRMPSTSRAYPMPLQEKAAYYSKLNV
;
A
#
# COMPACT_ATOMS: atom_id res chain seq x y z
N LYS A 1 -19.78 0.55 5.83
CA LYS A 1 -20.96 1.42 5.75
C LYS A 1 -20.56 2.76 5.16
N GLY A 2 -21.49 3.47 4.46
CA GLY A 2 -21.25 4.76 3.85
C GLY A 2 -20.41 4.75 2.57
N ARG A 3 -20.05 3.58 2.05
CA ARG A 3 -19.28 3.41 0.81
C ARG A 3 -19.90 2.36 -0.08
N VAL A 4 -19.75 2.56 -1.40
CA VAL A 4 -20.20 1.63 -2.45
C VAL A 4 -19.06 1.31 -3.41
N ALA A 5 -19.17 0.15 -4.06
CA ALA A 5 -18.34 -0.25 -5.19
C ALA A 5 -19.18 -0.32 -6.45
N THR A 6 -18.59 -0.09 -7.61
CA THR A 6 -19.25 -0.42 -8.87
C THR A 6 -19.06 -1.91 -9.20
N TYR A 7 -19.96 -2.47 -10.03
CA TYR A 7 -19.78 -3.86 -10.49
C TYR A 7 -18.41 -4.11 -11.14
N GLY A 8 -17.90 -3.13 -11.90
CA GLY A 8 -16.56 -3.21 -12.47
C GLY A 8 -15.44 -3.19 -11.43
N GLN A 9 -15.58 -2.39 -10.37
CA GLN A 9 -14.60 -2.37 -9.26
C GLN A 9 -14.59 -3.71 -8.52
N VAL A 10 -15.76 -4.31 -8.28
CA VAL A 10 -15.84 -5.65 -7.65
C VAL A 10 -15.17 -6.70 -8.53
N ALA A 11 -15.35 -6.64 -9.86
CA ALA A 11 -14.65 -7.53 -10.78
C ALA A 11 -13.13 -7.39 -10.65
N VAL A 12 -12.61 -6.16 -10.63
CA VAL A 12 -11.16 -5.90 -10.45
C VAL A 12 -10.65 -6.39 -9.11
N MET A 13 -11.42 -6.18 -8.03
CA MET A 13 -11.07 -6.69 -6.70
C MET A 13 -11.03 -8.23 -6.64
N ALA A 14 -11.78 -8.90 -7.49
CA ALA A 14 -11.80 -10.36 -7.63
C ALA A 14 -10.73 -10.88 -8.64
N GLY A 15 -9.82 -10.03 -9.13
CA GLY A 15 -8.76 -10.40 -10.06
C GLY A 15 -9.17 -10.49 -11.53
N TYR A 16 -10.35 -9.97 -11.89
CA TYR A 16 -10.85 -9.95 -13.26
C TYR A 16 -10.74 -8.55 -13.88
N THR A 17 -11.01 -8.43 -15.19
CA THR A 17 -11.15 -7.14 -15.85
C THR A 17 -12.53 -6.51 -15.56
N VAL A 18 -12.65 -5.19 -15.77
CA VAL A 18 -13.94 -4.46 -15.66
C VAL A 18 -15.04 -5.09 -16.53
N GLY A 19 -14.67 -5.74 -17.65
CA GLY A 19 -15.59 -6.47 -18.54
C GLY A 19 -16.36 -7.60 -17.85
N ALA A 20 -15.87 -8.15 -16.74
CA ALA A 20 -16.56 -9.18 -15.96
C ALA A 20 -17.71 -8.62 -15.06
N SER A 21 -18.04 -7.34 -15.15
CA SER A 21 -19.09 -6.70 -14.33
C SER A 21 -20.45 -7.37 -14.42
N ARG A 22 -20.81 -7.97 -15.58
CA ARG A 22 -22.05 -8.74 -15.73
C ARG A 22 -22.02 -10.03 -14.92
N ALA A 23 -20.88 -10.75 -14.88
CA ALA A 23 -20.72 -11.96 -14.08
C ALA A 23 -20.83 -11.63 -12.57
N VAL A 24 -20.26 -10.51 -12.15
CA VAL A 24 -20.44 -9.99 -10.77
C VAL A 24 -21.93 -9.75 -10.49
N GLY A 25 -22.66 -9.12 -11.39
CA GLY A 25 -24.10 -8.89 -11.25
C GLY A 25 -24.88 -10.18 -11.03
N ASN A 26 -24.62 -11.23 -11.82
CA ASN A 26 -25.23 -12.54 -11.66
C ASN A 26 -24.89 -13.20 -10.34
N ALA A 27 -23.61 -13.16 -9.93
CA ALA A 27 -23.15 -13.73 -8.66
C ALA A 27 -23.79 -13.05 -7.44
N ILE A 28 -23.93 -11.71 -7.50
CA ILE A 28 -24.54 -10.94 -6.42
C ILE A 28 -26.05 -11.16 -6.36
N HIS A 29 -26.72 -11.37 -7.49
CA HIS A 29 -28.16 -11.63 -7.55
C HIS A 29 -28.55 -12.90 -6.78
N SER A 30 -27.72 -13.94 -6.83
CA SER A 30 -27.89 -15.20 -6.11
C SER A 30 -27.33 -15.21 -4.67
N ASN A 31 -26.95 -14.05 -4.16
CA ASN A 31 -26.37 -13.94 -2.80
C ASN A 31 -27.38 -14.35 -1.72
N ALA A 32 -27.10 -15.45 -1.01
CA ALA A 32 -27.93 -15.99 0.06
C ALA A 32 -27.71 -15.28 1.41
N ASP A 33 -26.54 -14.68 1.64
CA ASP A 33 -26.17 -14.06 2.93
C ASP A 33 -25.77 -12.58 2.77
N PRO A 34 -26.74 -11.65 2.82
CA PRO A 34 -26.49 -10.22 2.66
C PRO A 34 -25.82 -9.56 3.88
N VAL A 35 -25.73 -10.26 5.00
CA VAL A 35 -25.03 -9.78 6.19
C VAL A 35 -23.53 -9.94 6.00
N LYS A 36 -23.10 -11.11 5.55
CA LYS A 36 -21.68 -11.36 5.23
C LYS A 36 -21.25 -10.71 3.92
N VAL A 37 -22.10 -10.78 2.89
CA VAL A 37 -21.82 -10.21 1.57
C VAL A 37 -22.81 -9.07 1.31
N PRO A 38 -22.47 -7.82 1.61
CA PRO A 38 -23.38 -6.68 1.54
C PRO A 38 -23.60 -6.24 0.06
N CYS A 39 -24.30 -7.07 -0.71
CA CYS A 39 -24.55 -6.87 -2.14
C CYS A 39 -25.27 -5.56 -2.48
N HIS A 40 -26.04 -5.00 -1.52
CA HIS A 40 -26.67 -3.70 -1.65
C HIS A 40 -25.68 -2.55 -1.84
N ARG A 41 -24.38 -2.73 -1.49
CA ARG A 41 -23.32 -1.73 -1.69
C ARG A 41 -22.67 -1.79 -3.08
N VAL A 42 -23.21 -2.60 -4.00
CA VAL A 42 -22.71 -2.66 -5.38
C VAL A 42 -23.69 -1.96 -6.30
N VAL A 43 -23.19 -1.00 -7.07
CA VAL A 43 -23.97 -0.10 -7.91
C VAL A 43 -23.44 -0.05 -9.35
N GLY A 44 -24.19 0.56 -10.26
CA GLY A 44 -23.75 0.79 -11.63
C GLY A 44 -22.50 1.69 -11.71
N ALA A 45 -21.82 1.65 -12.85
CA ALA A 45 -20.62 2.47 -13.09
C ALA A 45 -20.88 3.99 -12.98
N ASP A 46 -22.13 4.40 -13.19
CA ASP A 46 -22.60 5.78 -13.08
C ASP A 46 -23.34 6.08 -11.76
N GLY A 47 -23.27 5.18 -10.78
CA GLY A 47 -23.91 5.32 -9.48
C GLY A 47 -25.37 4.89 -9.41
N ARG A 48 -25.98 4.37 -10.50
CA ARG A 48 -27.35 3.87 -10.49
C ARG A 48 -27.48 2.60 -9.65
N MET A 49 -28.63 2.46 -8.99
CA MET A 49 -29.01 1.23 -8.30
C MET A 49 -29.11 0.07 -9.30
N GLY A 50 -28.89 -1.15 -8.81
CA GLY A 50 -29.06 -2.36 -9.62
C GLY A 50 -30.52 -2.54 -10.01
N SER A 51 -30.83 -2.57 -11.32
CA SER A 51 -32.20 -2.78 -11.81
C SER A 51 -32.83 -4.08 -11.29
N ASN A 52 -32.01 -5.10 -11.11
CA ASN A 52 -32.42 -6.43 -10.64
C ASN A 52 -31.95 -6.72 -9.20
N PHE A 53 -31.96 -5.69 -8.32
CA PHE A 53 -31.65 -5.92 -6.92
C PHE A 53 -32.66 -6.88 -6.28
N GLY A 54 -32.24 -8.12 -5.97
CA GLY A 54 -33.09 -9.25 -5.61
C GLY A 54 -33.89 -9.13 -4.31
N ARG A 55 -33.76 -8.00 -3.59
CA ARG A 55 -34.39 -7.78 -2.28
C ARG A 55 -35.36 -6.60 -2.28
N GLY A 56 -36.14 -6.47 -3.31
CA GLY A 56 -37.16 -5.42 -3.44
C GLY A 56 -36.82 -4.31 -4.41
N GLY A 57 -35.83 -4.53 -5.28
CA GLY A 57 -35.50 -3.64 -6.38
C GLY A 57 -34.72 -2.38 -6.00
N PRO A 58 -34.54 -1.45 -6.97
CA PRO A 58 -33.69 -0.26 -6.81
C PRO A 58 -34.11 0.66 -5.66
N ALA A 59 -35.40 0.80 -5.39
CA ALA A 59 -35.90 1.67 -4.32
C ALA A 59 -35.47 1.18 -2.93
N VAL A 60 -35.56 -0.15 -2.69
CA VAL A 60 -35.14 -0.74 -1.42
C VAL A 60 -33.61 -0.67 -1.28
N GLN A 61 -32.86 -0.91 -2.35
CA GLN A 61 -31.40 -0.75 -2.33
C GLN A 61 -31.04 0.69 -1.92
N ARG A 62 -31.67 1.70 -2.50
CA ARG A 62 -31.48 3.11 -2.16
C ARG A 62 -31.73 3.38 -0.68
N GLN A 63 -32.89 2.94 -0.14
CA GLN A 63 -33.24 3.13 1.27
C GLN A 63 -32.19 2.54 2.24
N ILE A 64 -31.65 1.36 1.91
CA ILE A 64 -30.59 0.73 2.71
C ILE A 64 -29.32 1.58 2.68
N LEU A 65 -28.92 2.05 1.51
CA LEU A 65 -27.71 2.87 1.32
C LEU A 65 -27.83 4.24 2.00
N GLU A 66 -29.01 4.88 1.95
CA GLU A 66 -29.29 6.14 2.67
C GLU A 66 -29.15 5.97 4.19
N LYS A 67 -29.68 4.87 4.74
CA LYS A 67 -29.50 4.51 6.17
C LYS A 67 -28.06 4.24 6.55
N GLU A 68 -27.22 3.86 5.60
CA GLU A 68 -25.78 3.68 5.80
C GLU A 68 -24.96 4.99 5.65
N GLY A 69 -25.59 6.09 5.29
CA GLY A 69 -24.96 7.40 5.10
C GLY A 69 -24.32 7.59 3.72
N VAL A 70 -24.73 6.81 2.72
CA VAL A 70 -24.29 7.00 1.32
C VAL A 70 -24.91 8.28 0.78
N VAL A 71 -24.08 9.11 0.16
CA VAL A 71 -24.51 10.39 -0.43
C VAL A 71 -25.05 10.16 -1.83
N PHE A 72 -26.18 10.78 -2.14
CA PHE A 72 -26.84 10.73 -3.44
C PHE A 72 -26.83 12.10 -4.11
N LEU A 73 -26.70 12.09 -5.42
CA LEU A 73 -26.90 13.23 -6.29
C LEU A 73 -28.03 12.85 -7.26
N ASN A 74 -29.22 13.46 -7.07
CA ASN A 74 -30.46 13.04 -7.72
C ASN A 74 -30.78 11.55 -7.44
N ASP A 75 -30.94 10.73 -8.48
CA ASP A 75 -31.28 9.32 -8.37
C ASP A 75 -30.06 8.38 -8.35
N LYS A 76 -28.85 8.92 -8.25
CA LYS A 76 -27.61 8.17 -8.31
C LYS A 76 -26.79 8.37 -7.05
N VAL A 77 -25.97 7.39 -6.70
CA VAL A 77 -24.92 7.58 -5.69
C VAL A 77 -23.92 8.60 -6.20
N ASP A 78 -23.57 9.57 -5.37
CA ASP A 78 -22.40 10.42 -5.57
C ASP A 78 -21.14 9.58 -5.36
N LEU A 79 -20.61 9.01 -6.45
CA LEU A 79 -19.42 8.15 -6.40
C LEU A 79 -18.16 8.91 -5.99
N ALA A 80 -18.10 10.22 -6.16
CA ALA A 80 -16.95 11.01 -5.70
C ALA A 80 -16.90 11.06 -4.17
N ARG A 81 -18.06 11.08 -3.51
CA ARG A 81 -18.16 11.12 -2.04
C ARG A 81 -18.27 9.74 -1.41
N SER A 82 -18.99 8.82 -2.04
CA SER A 82 -19.34 7.53 -1.47
C SER A 82 -18.76 6.32 -2.20
N GLY A 83 -18.06 6.48 -3.32
CA GLY A 83 -17.37 5.42 -4.03
C GLY A 83 -16.11 4.95 -3.29
N ILE A 84 -15.73 3.68 -3.44
CA ILE A 84 -14.38 3.22 -3.14
C ILE A 84 -13.42 3.73 -4.21
N VAL A 85 -12.14 3.90 -3.86
CA VAL A 85 -11.12 4.39 -4.80
C VAL A 85 -10.11 3.28 -5.04
N ILE A 86 -9.93 2.90 -6.31
CA ILE A 86 -8.86 2.01 -6.75
C ILE A 86 -7.75 2.90 -7.33
N GLU A 87 -6.54 2.72 -6.82
CA GLU A 87 -5.38 3.52 -7.21
C GLU A 87 -4.24 2.61 -7.67
N GLU A 88 -3.59 2.97 -8.76
CA GLU A 88 -2.28 2.44 -9.14
C GLU A 88 -1.19 3.23 -8.43
N HIS A 89 -0.03 2.60 -8.21
CA HIS A 89 1.08 3.26 -7.55
C HIS A 89 1.55 4.46 -8.40
N PRO A 90 1.54 5.68 -7.83
CA PRO A 90 1.74 6.91 -8.61
C PRO A 90 3.21 7.18 -8.95
N MET A 91 4.15 6.43 -8.36
CA MET A 91 5.59 6.58 -8.59
C MET A 91 6.15 5.34 -9.28
N GLN A 92 7.15 5.55 -10.13
CA GLN A 92 7.97 4.46 -10.66
C GLN A 92 8.93 3.95 -9.56
N PRO A 93 9.32 2.66 -9.57
CA PRO A 93 10.32 2.15 -8.64
C PRO A 93 11.65 2.89 -8.80
N PHE A 94 12.27 3.25 -7.68
CA PHE A 94 13.64 3.78 -7.67
C PHE A 94 14.61 2.63 -7.41
N LEU A 95 15.24 2.12 -8.46
CA LEU A 95 16.10 0.93 -8.44
C LEU A 95 17.49 1.25 -9.04
N PRO A 96 18.38 1.91 -8.29
CA PRO A 96 19.71 2.22 -8.78
C PRO A 96 20.50 0.93 -9.07
N ALA A 97 21.31 0.92 -10.14
CA ALA A 97 22.06 -0.27 -10.57
C ALA A 97 22.98 -0.85 -9.47
N ASN A 98 23.51 0.00 -8.60
CA ASN A 98 24.28 -0.39 -7.41
C ASN A 98 23.41 -0.69 -6.19
N GLY A 99 22.10 -0.85 -6.35
CA GLY A 99 21.13 -1.08 -5.27
C GLY A 99 21.51 -2.27 -4.39
N ARG A 100 21.65 -2.03 -3.08
CA ARG A 100 22.02 -3.04 -2.07
C ARG A 100 20.89 -3.31 -1.09
N ILE A 101 20.08 -2.30 -0.79
CA ILE A 101 18.98 -2.33 0.17
C ILE A 101 17.71 -1.86 -0.53
N LEU A 102 16.65 -2.67 -0.51
CA LEU A 102 15.33 -2.31 -1.01
C LEU A 102 14.41 -1.97 0.17
N PHE A 103 14.01 -0.72 0.27
CA PHE A 103 12.99 -0.27 1.23
C PHE A 103 11.59 -0.43 0.65
N LEU A 104 10.70 -1.01 1.44
CA LEU A 104 9.31 -1.22 1.10
C LEU A 104 8.40 -0.59 2.16
N GLY A 105 7.64 0.43 1.76
CA GLY A 105 6.50 0.94 2.52
C GLY A 105 5.21 0.17 2.20
N SER A 106 4.08 0.65 2.67
CA SER A 106 2.76 0.07 2.35
C SER A 106 2.20 0.59 1.03
N PHE A 107 1.97 1.90 0.97
CA PHE A 107 1.51 2.66 -0.20
C PHE A 107 1.57 4.17 0.12
N PRO A 108 1.86 5.05 -0.85
CA PRO A 108 2.01 6.47 -0.56
C PRO A 108 0.70 7.10 -0.10
N PRO A 109 0.75 8.14 0.73
CA PRO A 109 -0.44 8.91 1.11
C PRO A 109 -1.03 9.66 -0.10
N PRO A 110 -2.28 10.16 -0.02
CA PRO A 110 -2.85 11.02 -1.06
C PRO A 110 -1.94 12.18 -1.44
N ARG A 111 -1.90 12.53 -2.73
CA ARG A 111 -0.94 13.51 -3.30
C ARG A 111 -0.99 14.90 -2.62
N ALA A 112 -2.14 15.29 -2.08
CA ALA A 112 -2.28 16.54 -1.30
C ALA A 112 -1.38 16.63 -0.04
N ARG A 113 -0.81 15.50 0.41
CA ARG A 113 0.12 15.45 1.55
C ARG A 113 1.59 15.39 1.14
N TRP A 114 1.90 15.46 -0.16
CA TRP A 114 3.26 15.34 -0.65
C TRP A 114 4.00 16.69 -0.56
N SER A 115 5.22 16.62 -0.12
CA SER A 115 6.17 17.75 -0.13
C SER A 115 7.27 17.58 -1.19
N MET A 116 7.31 16.40 -1.85
CA MET A 116 8.20 16.09 -2.98
C MET A 116 7.64 14.92 -3.79
N ASP A 117 8.09 14.73 -5.02
CA ASP A 117 7.72 13.62 -5.90
C ASP A 117 8.70 12.44 -5.75
N PHE A 118 8.78 11.88 -4.54
CA PHE A 118 9.62 10.73 -4.22
C PHE A 118 9.06 9.96 -3.01
N PHE A 119 9.66 8.83 -2.64
CA PHE A 119 9.22 7.97 -1.55
C PHE A 119 9.26 8.69 -0.20
N TYR A 120 8.32 8.32 0.69
CA TYR A 120 8.09 9.01 1.97
C TYR A 120 7.85 10.52 1.81
N PRO A 121 6.91 10.90 0.90
CA PRO A 121 6.75 12.28 0.44
C PRO A 121 6.17 13.22 1.49
N ASN A 122 5.50 12.69 2.52
CA ASN A 122 4.81 13.52 3.49
C ASN A 122 5.80 14.23 4.41
N TRP A 123 5.73 15.57 4.43
CA TRP A 123 6.58 16.42 5.29
C TRP A 123 6.62 16.01 6.76
N ILE A 124 5.50 15.50 7.29
CA ILE A 124 5.45 15.05 8.69
C ILE A 124 5.94 13.61 8.90
N ASN A 125 6.38 12.89 7.86
CA ASN A 125 6.99 11.57 7.99
C ASN A 125 8.44 11.71 8.46
N ASP A 126 8.89 10.82 9.34
CA ASP A 126 10.23 10.89 9.93
C ASP A 126 11.31 10.19 9.11
N PHE A 127 11.00 9.49 8.01
CA PHE A 127 11.97 8.68 7.28
C PHE A 127 13.25 9.46 6.92
N TRP A 128 13.11 10.59 6.24
CA TRP A 128 14.26 11.39 5.83
C TRP A 128 14.97 12.06 6.99
N ARG A 129 14.25 12.35 8.10
CA ARG A 129 14.87 12.84 9.34
C ARG A 129 15.70 11.75 10.03
N ILE A 130 15.24 10.51 9.99
CA ILE A 130 16.00 9.35 10.47
C ILE A 130 17.28 9.17 9.66
N GLN A 131 17.19 9.24 8.32
CA GLN A 131 18.36 9.13 7.44
C GLN A 131 19.34 10.29 7.66
N GLY A 132 18.86 11.52 7.81
CA GLY A 132 19.68 12.69 8.13
C GLY A 132 20.40 12.55 9.47
N LEU A 133 19.68 12.11 10.51
CA LEU A 133 20.26 11.90 11.83
C LEU A 133 21.33 10.80 11.82
N ASN A 134 21.05 9.65 11.19
CA ASN A 134 21.98 8.51 11.18
C ASN A 134 23.19 8.75 10.27
N GLY A 135 23.00 9.39 9.12
CA GLY A 135 24.07 9.58 8.15
C GLY A 135 24.93 10.82 8.38
N PHE A 136 24.37 11.87 9.01
CA PHE A 136 24.99 13.19 9.09
C PHE A 136 24.90 13.85 10.48
N GLY A 137 24.28 13.19 11.48
CA GLY A 137 24.05 13.76 12.80
C GLY A 137 23.02 14.89 12.82
N ASP A 138 22.37 15.20 11.72
CA ASP A 138 21.41 16.30 11.57
C ASP A 138 20.07 15.79 11.00
N PRO A 139 18.99 15.78 11.79
CA PRO A 139 17.68 15.34 11.30
C PRO A 139 17.09 16.26 10.24
N ARG A 140 17.61 17.47 10.06
CA ARG A 140 17.18 18.43 9.03
C ARG A 140 18.03 18.39 7.77
N HIS A 141 18.99 17.51 7.68
CA HIS A 141 19.94 17.43 6.55
C HIS A 141 19.25 17.44 5.17
N PHE A 142 18.12 16.75 5.05
CA PHE A 142 17.35 16.64 3.82
C PHE A 142 16.18 17.64 3.70
N GLU A 143 16.07 18.60 4.61
CA GLU A 143 15.05 19.65 4.54
C GLU A 143 15.56 20.86 3.71
N LYS A 144 14.70 21.41 2.85
CA LYS A 144 14.98 22.72 2.21
C LYS A 144 14.85 23.84 3.25
N ARG A 145 15.87 24.70 3.34
CA ARG A 145 15.85 25.82 4.28
C ARG A 145 14.69 26.76 3.98
N GLY A 146 13.92 27.10 5.01
CA GLY A 146 12.79 28.03 4.90
C GLY A 146 11.51 27.46 4.28
N GLU A 147 11.52 26.22 3.84
CA GLU A 147 10.37 25.57 3.21
C GLU A 147 9.95 24.31 3.99
N LYS A 148 8.65 23.99 3.98
CA LYS A 148 8.16 22.69 4.49
C LYS A 148 8.24 21.62 3.38
N ARG A 149 9.44 21.44 2.84
CA ARG A 149 9.75 20.51 1.74
C ARG A 149 11.08 19.81 1.97
N PHE A 150 11.18 18.58 1.47
CA PHE A 150 12.45 17.89 1.39
C PHE A 150 13.23 18.30 0.13
N ASP A 151 14.55 18.21 0.19
CA ASP A 151 15.47 18.44 -0.91
C ASP A 151 15.62 17.15 -1.72
N LEU A 152 14.88 17.07 -2.83
CA LEU A 152 14.83 15.86 -3.67
C LEU A 152 16.20 15.53 -4.28
N ASP A 153 16.93 16.53 -4.74
CA ASP A 153 18.25 16.34 -5.41
C ASP A 153 19.23 15.72 -4.40
N ARG A 154 19.31 16.29 -3.22
CA ARG A 154 20.15 15.76 -2.12
C ARG A 154 19.74 14.36 -1.69
N ILE A 155 18.46 14.07 -1.64
CA ILE A 155 17.93 12.75 -1.31
C ILE A 155 18.29 11.72 -2.39
N THR A 156 18.09 12.04 -3.66
CA THR A 156 18.38 11.11 -4.76
C THR A 156 19.86 10.82 -4.91
N GLU A 157 20.72 11.84 -4.74
CA GLU A 157 22.17 11.68 -4.68
C GLU A 157 22.59 10.75 -3.53
N PHE A 158 22.07 10.98 -2.32
CA PHE A 158 22.31 10.13 -1.16
C PHE A 158 21.87 8.68 -1.41
N CYS A 159 20.66 8.48 -1.93
CA CYS A 159 20.15 7.14 -2.21
C CYS A 159 20.99 6.41 -3.25
N THR A 160 21.37 7.08 -4.32
CA THR A 160 22.21 6.51 -5.39
C THR A 160 23.59 6.15 -4.84
N SER A 161 24.26 7.06 -4.12
CA SER A 161 25.61 6.83 -3.58
C SER A 161 25.63 5.69 -2.56
N ARG A 162 24.56 5.50 -1.81
CA ARG A 162 24.45 4.46 -0.77
C ARG A 162 23.81 3.16 -1.27
N GLY A 163 23.36 3.09 -2.52
CA GLY A 163 22.70 1.92 -3.09
C GLY A 163 21.36 1.61 -2.42
N LEU A 164 20.57 2.65 -2.11
CA LEU A 164 19.24 2.52 -1.53
C LEU A 164 18.20 2.53 -2.63
N ALA A 165 17.38 1.50 -2.66
CA ALA A 165 16.26 1.35 -3.58
C ALA A 165 14.94 1.50 -2.84
N PHE A 166 13.91 1.93 -3.56
CA PHE A 166 12.60 2.20 -2.97
C PHE A 166 11.46 1.74 -3.86
N PHE A 167 10.49 1.12 -3.24
CA PHE A 167 9.12 0.97 -3.69
C PHE A 167 8.22 0.74 -2.46
N ASP A 168 6.94 0.45 -2.71
CA ASP A 168 6.00 -0.01 -1.69
C ASP A 168 5.64 -1.48 -1.93
N THR A 169 5.00 -2.14 -0.97
CA THR A 169 4.60 -3.55 -1.10
C THR A 169 3.43 -3.76 -2.06
N ALA A 170 2.76 -2.68 -2.47
CA ALA A 170 1.62 -2.71 -3.35
C ALA A 170 1.83 -1.89 -4.63
N ARG A 171 1.45 -2.46 -5.77
CA ARG A 171 1.36 -1.78 -7.07
C ARG A 171 -0.02 -1.18 -7.32
N LYS A 172 -1.07 -1.85 -6.85
CA LYS A 172 -2.46 -1.39 -6.95
C LYS A 172 -3.21 -1.66 -5.66
N VAL A 173 -4.00 -0.69 -5.24
CA VAL A 173 -4.74 -0.76 -3.98
C VAL A 173 -6.18 -0.29 -4.14
N CYS A 174 -7.03 -0.69 -3.19
CA CYS A 174 -8.34 -0.08 -2.99
C CYS A 174 -8.36 0.61 -1.61
N ARG A 175 -8.65 1.92 -1.59
CA ARG A 175 -8.88 2.66 -0.35
C ARG A 175 -10.35 2.58 0.04
N LEU A 176 -10.64 1.77 1.04
CA LEU A 176 -12.00 1.53 1.50
C LEU A 176 -12.64 2.76 2.18
N LYS A 177 -11.85 3.67 2.74
CA LYS A 177 -12.33 4.90 3.41
C LYS A 177 -11.82 6.21 2.78
N GLY A 178 -11.08 6.15 1.68
CA GLY A 178 -10.54 7.35 1.00
C GLY A 178 -9.56 8.18 1.85
N ASN A 179 -9.00 7.59 2.91
CA ASN A 179 -7.99 8.22 3.78
C ASN A 179 -6.60 7.56 3.60
N ALA A 180 -5.60 8.06 4.32
CA ALA A 180 -4.23 7.55 4.26
C ALA A 180 -3.94 6.43 5.28
N SER A 181 -4.97 5.87 5.95
CA SER A 181 -4.77 4.83 6.95
C SER A 181 -4.54 3.48 6.28
N ASP A 182 -3.48 2.81 6.67
CA ASP A 182 -3.13 1.45 6.24
C ASP A 182 -4.20 0.40 6.63
N GLU A 183 -4.96 0.64 7.69
CA GLU A 183 -6.06 -0.22 8.15
C GLU A 183 -7.13 -0.44 7.07
N PHE A 184 -7.37 0.59 6.24
CA PHE A 184 -8.40 0.57 5.20
C PHE A 184 -7.82 0.44 3.78
N LEU A 185 -6.58 -0.04 3.69
CA LEU A 185 -5.88 -0.30 2.43
C LEU A 185 -5.97 -1.78 2.07
N LEU A 186 -6.74 -2.08 1.03
CA LEU A 186 -6.81 -3.42 0.44
C LEU A 186 -5.84 -3.49 -0.73
N ILE A 187 -4.90 -4.43 -0.68
CA ILE A 187 -3.96 -4.68 -1.78
C ILE A 187 -4.67 -5.46 -2.87
N LEU A 188 -4.63 -4.97 -4.11
CA LEU A 188 -5.17 -5.64 -5.30
C LEU A 188 -4.07 -6.28 -6.15
N GLU A 189 -2.92 -5.61 -6.23
CA GLU A 189 -1.74 -6.13 -6.91
C GLU A 189 -0.51 -5.88 -6.03
N PRO A 190 0.19 -6.93 -5.60
CA PRO A 190 1.44 -6.78 -4.87
C PRO A 190 2.58 -6.27 -5.77
N ALA A 191 3.63 -5.77 -5.16
CA ALA A 191 4.83 -5.34 -5.85
C ALA A 191 5.56 -6.54 -6.51
N PRO A 192 6.11 -6.39 -7.73
CA PRO A 192 6.82 -7.45 -8.44
C PRO A 192 8.27 -7.59 -7.93
N ILE A 193 8.44 -8.08 -6.70
CA ILE A 193 9.74 -8.13 -5.99
C ILE A 193 10.83 -8.84 -6.79
N ILE A 194 10.49 -9.95 -7.47
CA ILE A 194 11.46 -10.69 -8.29
C ILE A 194 12.03 -9.80 -9.39
N SER A 195 11.17 -9.06 -10.10
CA SER A 195 11.60 -8.13 -11.17
C SER A 195 12.51 -7.03 -10.62
N PHE A 196 12.20 -6.48 -9.43
CA PHE A 196 13.06 -5.49 -8.79
C PHE A 196 14.44 -6.05 -8.45
N LEU A 197 14.49 -7.27 -7.90
CA LEU A 197 15.74 -7.93 -7.58
C LEU A 197 16.57 -8.28 -8.83
N GLN A 198 15.92 -8.63 -9.94
CA GLN A 198 16.60 -8.85 -11.21
C GLN A 198 17.30 -7.58 -11.71
N SER A 199 16.70 -6.41 -11.53
CA SER A 199 17.29 -5.11 -11.89
C SER A 199 18.45 -4.70 -10.96
N MET A 200 18.56 -5.31 -9.78
CA MET A 200 19.55 -4.98 -8.76
C MET A 200 20.32 -6.24 -8.32
N PRO A 201 21.34 -6.68 -9.09
CA PRO A 201 22.06 -7.94 -8.81
C PRO A 201 22.81 -7.93 -7.47
N HIS A 202 23.12 -6.76 -6.93
CA HIS A 202 23.84 -6.59 -5.65
C HIS A 202 22.89 -6.44 -4.43
N CYS A 203 21.59 -6.35 -4.64
CA CYS A 203 20.64 -6.25 -3.55
C CYS A 203 20.62 -7.55 -2.72
N ARG A 204 20.81 -7.42 -1.41
CA ARG A 204 20.80 -8.54 -0.44
C ARG A 204 19.91 -8.26 0.76
N THR A 205 19.42 -7.05 0.92
CA THR A 205 18.59 -6.68 2.07
C THR A 205 17.27 -6.07 1.61
N ILE A 206 16.18 -6.59 2.14
CA ILE A 206 14.84 -6.01 2.01
C ILE A 206 14.44 -5.47 3.37
N VAL A 207 13.99 -4.24 3.40
CA VAL A 207 13.55 -3.55 4.62
C VAL A 207 12.08 -3.18 4.48
N THR A 208 11.24 -3.67 5.38
CA THR A 208 9.83 -3.24 5.46
C THR A 208 9.64 -2.23 6.58
N THR A 209 8.92 -1.13 6.30
CA THR A 209 8.72 -0.01 7.24
C THR A 209 7.29 0.01 7.76
N GLY A 210 7.11 -0.45 8.99
CA GLY A 210 5.81 -0.51 9.66
C GLY A 210 5.08 -1.86 9.55
N GLY A 211 3.93 -1.94 10.21
CA GLY A 211 3.13 -3.18 10.32
C GLY A 211 2.58 -3.63 8.98
N LYS A 212 1.80 -2.78 8.31
CA LYS A 212 1.13 -3.12 7.05
C LYS A 212 2.11 -3.56 5.96
N ALA A 213 3.20 -2.81 5.74
CA ALA A 213 4.24 -3.20 4.78
C ALA A 213 4.84 -4.58 5.10
N SER A 214 5.05 -4.88 6.39
CA SER A 214 5.62 -6.16 6.81
C SER A 214 4.64 -7.32 6.63
N GLU A 215 3.35 -7.12 6.90
CA GLU A 215 2.28 -8.10 6.67
C GLU A 215 2.15 -8.42 5.19
N GLU A 216 2.12 -7.40 4.34
CA GLU A 216 2.01 -7.60 2.89
C GLU A 216 3.26 -8.25 2.29
N PHE A 217 4.45 -7.87 2.77
CA PHE A 217 5.68 -8.55 2.33
C PHE A 217 5.69 -10.02 2.75
N LEU A 218 5.21 -10.34 3.95
CA LEU A 218 5.05 -11.74 4.39
C LEU A 218 4.10 -12.51 3.48
N ASN A 219 3.00 -11.89 3.05
CA ASN A 219 2.06 -12.50 2.10
C ASN A 219 2.73 -12.74 0.74
N ILE A 220 3.46 -11.76 0.21
CA ILE A 220 4.25 -11.90 -1.03
C ILE A 220 5.23 -13.08 -0.91
N ILE A 221 5.96 -13.18 0.19
CA ILE A 221 6.93 -14.27 0.39
C ILE A 221 6.22 -15.63 0.46
N ARG A 222 5.06 -15.72 1.10
CA ARG A 222 4.27 -16.97 1.14
C ARG A 222 3.83 -17.41 -0.26
N GLU A 223 3.36 -16.49 -1.09
CA GLU A 223 2.99 -16.76 -2.48
C GLU A 223 4.20 -17.20 -3.32
N LEU A 224 5.34 -16.53 -3.15
CA LEU A 224 6.58 -16.92 -3.81
C LEU A 224 7.07 -18.30 -3.36
N THR A 225 6.92 -18.64 -2.09
CA THR A 225 7.26 -19.96 -1.54
C THR A 225 6.33 -21.03 -2.10
N SER A 226 5.02 -20.76 -2.17
CA SER A 226 4.04 -21.69 -2.76
C SER A 226 4.29 -21.94 -4.25
N SER A 227 4.92 -21.02 -4.96
CA SER A 227 5.30 -21.13 -6.37
C SER A 227 6.77 -21.56 -6.57
N GLU A 228 7.44 -22.03 -5.54
CA GLU A 228 8.85 -22.48 -5.54
C GLU A 228 9.87 -21.39 -5.97
N LYS A 229 9.46 -20.12 -5.97
CA LYS A 229 10.32 -18.98 -6.32
C LYS A 229 11.05 -18.37 -5.12
N ALA A 230 10.67 -18.77 -3.93
CA ALA A 230 11.35 -18.39 -2.69
C ALA A 230 11.41 -19.56 -1.73
N THR A 231 12.45 -19.59 -0.89
CA THR A 231 12.55 -20.49 0.24
C THR A 231 12.74 -19.68 1.50
N VAL A 232 11.90 -19.92 2.49
CA VAL A 232 11.98 -19.25 3.78
C VAL A 232 12.10 -20.31 4.86
N ILE A 233 13.12 -20.21 5.68
CA ILE A 233 13.27 -21.06 6.85
C ILE A 233 12.27 -20.59 7.90
N SER A 234 11.03 -21.13 7.83
CA SER A 234 9.99 -21.04 8.86
C SER A 234 9.63 -19.61 9.33
N ILE A 235 8.87 -18.83 8.52
CA ILE A 235 8.24 -17.58 9.01
C ILE A 235 6.75 -17.81 9.18
N ASN A 236 6.33 -18.20 10.38
CA ASN A 236 4.90 -18.33 10.72
C ASN A 236 4.28 -17.01 11.27
N LYS A 237 5.12 -16.07 11.69
CA LYS A 237 4.72 -14.78 12.27
C LYS A 237 5.64 -13.65 11.82
N LEU A 238 5.18 -12.42 11.99
CA LEU A 238 6.01 -11.24 11.73
C LEU A 238 7.25 -11.23 12.65
N PRO A 239 8.44 -10.92 12.09
CA PRO A 239 9.65 -10.71 12.90
C PRO A 239 9.48 -9.57 13.91
N ALA A 240 10.25 -9.56 14.98
CA ALA A 240 10.36 -8.38 15.84
C ALA A 240 11.01 -7.20 15.10
N PHE A 241 10.82 -5.98 15.59
CA PHE A 241 11.49 -4.81 15.00
C PHE A 241 13.01 -4.94 15.10
N GLY A 242 13.71 -4.72 14.00
CA GLY A 242 15.16 -4.85 13.89
C GLY A 242 15.67 -6.29 13.76
N GLU A 243 14.81 -7.29 13.87
CA GLU A 243 15.17 -8.70 13.67
C GLU A 243 15.57 -8.96 12.22
N ARG A 244 16.53 -9.86 12.05
CA ARG A 244 16.99 -10.37 10.76
C ARG A 244 16.33 -11.70 10.46
N VAL A 245 15.80 -11.81 9.27
CA VAL A 245 15.26 -13.06 8.75
C VAL A 245 15.98 -13.40 7.47
N SER A 246 16.65 -14.57 7.46
CA SER A 246 17.28 -15.08 6.25
C SER A 246 16.24 -15.77 5.37
N LEU A 247 16.29 -15.48 4.07
CA LEU A 247 15.42 -16.08 3.06
C LEU A 247 16.16 -16.19 1.74
N SER A 248 15.72 -17.08 0.85
CA SER A 248 16.22 -17.14 -0.52
C SER A 248 15.10 -16.78 -1.49
N ILE A 249 15.35 -15.84 -2.40
CA ILE A 249 14.41 -15.47 -3.47
C ILE A 249 15.09 -15.73 -4.81
N SER A 250 14.49 -16.59 -5.63
CA SER A 250 15.03 -17.00 -6.94
C SER A 250 16.51 -17.44 -6.86
N GLY A 251 16.86 -18.24 -5.83
CA GLY A 251 18.21 -18.74 -5.59
C GLY A 251 19.19 -17.71 -5.05
N ARG A 252 18.75 -16.53 -4.67
CA ARG A 252 19.58 -15.48 -4.08
C ARG A 252 19.36 -15.42 -2.58
N ASP A 253 20.45 -15.51 -1.81
CA ASP A 253 20.40 -15.32 -0.36
C ASP A 253 20.12 -13.85 -0.05
N MET A 254 19.09 -13.64 0.76
CA MET A 254 18.55 -12.33 1.12
C MET A 254 18.37 -12.23 2.63
N GLU A 255 18.39 -11.02 3.12
CA GLU A 255 18.04 -10.68 4.49
C GLU A 255 16.78 -9.80 4.47
N TRP A 256 15.75 -10.17 5.22
CA TRP A 256 14.61 -9.30 5.51
C TRP A 256 14.74 -8.70 6.90
N ARG A 257 14.55 -7.40 7.00
CA ARG A 257 14.47 -6.66 8.26
C ARG A 257 13.15 -5.91 8.38
N ARG A 258 12.45 -6.15 9.47
CA ARG A 258 11.27 -5.37 9.83
C ARG A 258 11.68 -4.16 10.65
N MET A 259 11.33 -2.95 10.18
CA MET A 259 11.60 -1.70 10.89
C MET A 259 10.30 -1.07 11.41
N PRO A 260 10.35 -0.29 12.51
CA PRO A 260 9.20 0.45 12.98
C PRO A 260 8.71 1.45 11.92
N SER A 261 7.42 1.79 11.99
CA SER A 261 6.85 2.79 11.09
C SER A 261 7.51 4.16 11.29
N THR A 262 7.81 4.82 10.17
CA THR A 262 8.33 6.19 10.15
C THR A 262 7.24 7.26 10.21
N SER A 263 5.97 6.86 10.22
CA SER A 263 4.84 7.77 10.44
C SER A 263 4.93 8.41 11.82
N ARG A 264 4.61 9.71 11.92
CA ARG A 264 4.46 10.37 13.23
C ARG A 264 3.24 9.91 14.02
N ALA A 265 2.27 9.30 13.36
CA ALA A 265 1.14 8.67 14.05
C ALA A 265 1.57 7.39 14.83
N TYR A 266 2.74 6.82 14.51
CA TYR A 266 3.29 5.70 15.26
C TYR A 266 3.97 6.22 16.55
N PRO A 267 3.56 5.73 17.75
CA PRO A 267 3.95 6.31 19.04
C PRO A 267 5.37 5.90 19.45
N MET A 268 6.38 6.29 18.67
CA MET A 268 7.80 6.05 18.96
C MET A 268 8.58 7.34 18.65
N PRO A 269 9.43 7.84 19.56
CA PRO A 269 10.27 9.03 19.35
C PRO A 269 11.23 8.86 18.17
N LEU A 270 11.61 9.99 17.55
CA LEU A 270 12.53 10.02 16.40
C LEU A 270 13.86 9.29 16.70
N GLN A 271 14.46 9.57 17.85
CA GLN A 271 15.74 8.98 18.27
C GLN A 271 15.64 7.47 18.41
N GLU A 272 14.55 6.97 18.97
CA GLU A 272 14.31 5.54 19.11
C GLU A 272 14.11 4.86 17.74
N LYS A 273 13.33 5.48 16.85
CA LYS A 273 13.24 5.02 15.46
C LYS A 273 14.62 4.99 14.80
N ALA A 274 15.39 6.07 14.91
CA ALA A 274 16.73 6.18 14.35
C ALA A 274 17.66 5.07 14.83
N ALA A 275 17.59 4.69 16.10
CA ALA A 275 18.38 3.58 16.66
C ALA A 275 18.06 2.21 16.03
N TYR A 276 16.81 1.98 15.59
CA TYR A 276 16.50 0.78 14.79
C TYR A 276 17.13 0.85 13.40
N TYR A 277 16.98 1.99 12.71
CA TYR A 277 17.46 2.17 11.35
C TYR A 277 18.98 2.26 11.24
N SER A 278 19.70 2.70 12.28
CA SER A 278 21.18 2.71 12.29
C SER A 278 21.80 1.33 12.13
N LYS A 279 21.07 0.26 12.52
CA LYS A 279 21.49 -1.13 12.35
C LYS A 279 21.56 -1.59 10.89
N LEU A 280 21.06 -0.79 9.95
CA LEU A 280 21.12 -1.10 8.51
C LEU A 280 22.48 -0.76 7.90
N ASN A 281 23.34 -0.01 8.59
CA ASN A 281 24.65 0.45 8.11
C ASN A 281 24.56 1.14 6.71
N VAL A 282 23.61 2.07 6.61
CA VAL A 282 23.32 2.85 5.40
C VAL A 282 24.32 3.99 5.21
#